data_620e327da4590d7acb11e14effe21b2a
#
_entry.id   620e327da4590d7acb11e14effe21b2a
#
_cell.length_a   1.000
_cell.length_b   1.000
_cell.length_c   1.000
_cell.angle_alpha   90.00
_cell.angle_beta   90.00
_cell.angle_gamma   90.00
#
_symmetry.space_group_name_H-M   'P 1'
#
loop_
_entity.id
_entity.type
_entity.pdbx_description
1 polymer ?
#
loop_
_entity_poly.entity_id
_entity_poly.type
_entity_poly.pdbx_seq_one_letter_code
_entity_poly.pdbx_strand_id
1 'polypeptide(L)'
;MTTATGNVGTPTSSALYGRAQRVIPGGVNSPVRAMRSIGRDPIFIESGSGAHIKDVDGNSYIDWVCSWGPLILGHGNPQVLHAITRAAANGSSFGAPTEGEVVLAEEVAERMPSVEMLRMTSSGTEASMSAIRLARAVTGREKLLKFAGAYHGHVDGLLAQAGSGVATQGIPGSPGVTAAAAATTITIPWNDEAALAAAFDQHEFAAVLLETVPANMGVVPAKAGLLASLAAGARRNGALLVADEVITGFRVARGGGQQLLGLDPDLTIMGKIVGGGLPAAAYGGRRELMRRIAPAGDVYQAGTLSGNPLAVAAGLATLAQLDEDAYVRLAELTERLVLGLREAAASAGRQILVQSVTGLVTPFFTDADAVDDYAGAAATDQETYGAFCRGLITRGVYPPPSQFEAWFPSLVHSERDIELTVEAAAEVLQELAP
;
A
#
# COMPACT_ATOMS: atom_id res chain seq x y z
N MET A 1 -2.22 -27.76 -19.41
CA MET A 1 -2.83 -26.60 -20.06
C MET A 1 -1.75 -25.93 -20.87
N THR A 2 -1.95 -25.77 -22.15
CA THR A 2 -0.97 -25.29 -23.13
C THR A 2 -0.63 -23.83 -22.85
N THR A 3 0.62 -23.54 -22.53
CA THR A 3 1.19 -22.20 -22.49
C THR A 3 1.19 -21.61 -23.90
N ALA A 4 0.22 -20.76 -24.20
CA ALA A 4 0.24 -19.97 -25.42
C ALA A 4 1.26 -18.85 -25.26
N THR A 5 2.47 -19.06 -25.74
CA THR A 5 3.46 -18.01 -26.04
C THR A 5 3.02 -17.23 -27.29
N GLY A 6 1.92 -16.53 -27.20
CA GLY A 6 1.41 -15.66 -28.24
C GLY A 6 1.26 -14.25 -27.70
N ASN A 7 1.61 -13.26 -28.51
CA ASN A 7 1.42 -11.84 -28.21
C ASN A 7 -0.02 -11.63 -27.70
N VAL A 8 -0.17 -11.30 -26.42
CA VAL A 8 -1.46 -11.18 -25.74
C VAL A 8 -2.20 -9.96 -26.31
N GLY A 9 -3.08 -10.21 -27.29
CA GLY A 9 -3.93 -9.17 -27.87
C GLY A 9 -5.01 -8.76 -26.87
N THR A 10 -5.29 -7.47 -26.77
CA THR A 10 -6.31 -6.91 -25.86
C THR A 10 -7.31 -5.99 -26.59
N PRO A 11 -7.96 -6.47 -27.69
CA PRO A 11 -8.84 -5.61 -28.50
C PRO A 11 -10.11 -5.18 -27.74
N THR A 12 -10.69 -6.05 -26.91
CA THR A 12 -11.88 -5.72 -26.09
C THR A 12 -11.53 -4.72 -25.00
N SER A 13 -10.39 -4.91 -24.33
CA SER A 13 -9.86 -3.94 -23.36
C SER A 13 -9.65 -2.57 -23.98
N SER A 14 -9.07 -2.49 -25.19
CA SER A 14 -8.87 -1.23 -25.92
C SER A 14 -10.20 -0.55 -26.26
N ALA A 15 -11.20 -1.31 -26.71
CA ALA A 15 -12.54 -0.79 -27.00
C ALA A 15 -13.23 -0.26 -25.72
N LEU A 16 -13.11 -0.98 -24.59
CA LEU A 16 -13.61 -0.54 -23.28
C LEU A 16 -12.89 0.70 -22.80
N TYR A 17 -11.57 0.79 -22.97
CA TYR A 17 -10.82 1.98 -22.59
C TYR A 17 -11.29 3.22 -23.34
N GLY A 18 -11.48 3.13 -24.66
CA GLY A 18 -12.07 4.20 -25.45
C GLY A 18 -13.47 4.62 -24.98
N ARG A 19 -14.29 3.68 -24.50
CA ARG A 19 -15.59 3.99 -23.87
C ARG A 19 -15.40 4.65 -22.50
N ALA A 20 -14.51 4.12 -21.66
CA ALA A 20 -14.25 4.64 -20.32
C ALA A 20 -13.76 6.09 -20.34
N GLN A 21 -12.87 6.44 -21.27
CA GLN A 21 -12.35 7.81 -21.42
C GLN A 21 -13.43 8.87 -21.69
N ARG A 22 -14.61 8.46 -22.22
CA ARG A 22 -15.73 9.40 -22.45
C ARG A 22 -16.52 9.71 -21.18
N VAL A 23 -16.42 8.90 -20.13
CA VAL A 23 -17.27 9.00 -18.92
C VAL A 23 -16.48 9.01 -17.62
N ILE A 24 -15.21 8.61 -17.66
CA ILE A 24 -14.33 8.55 -16.49
C ILE A 24 -13.04 9.33 -16.83
N PRO A 25 -12.60 10.28 -16.02
CA PRO A 25 -11.37 11.03 -16.27
C PRO A 25 -10.16 10.09 -16.46
N GLY A 26 -9.53 10.16 -17.66
CA GLY A 26 -8.44 9.26 -18.04
C GLY A 26 -8.83 7.79 -18.20
N GLY A 27 -10.14 7.47 -18.18
CA GLY A 27 -10.67 6.11 -18.33
C GLY A 27 -10.53 5.20 -17.09
N VAL A 28 -10.07 5.74 -15.96
CA VAL A 28 -9.78 4.96 -14.74
C VAL A 28 -10.17 5.71 -13.47
N ASN A 29 -10.48 4.99 -12.39
CA ASN A 29 -10.83 5.55 -11.08
C ASN A 29 -9.63 5.71 -10.14
N SER A 30 -8.41 5.40 -10.61
CA SER A 30 -7.16 5.68 -9.91
C SER A 30 -6.03 5.81 -10.95
N PRO A 31 -5.16 6.85 -10.86
CA PRO A 31 -4.23 7.23 -11.92
C PRO A 31 -3.29 6.11 -12.38
N VAL A 32 -2.75 5.34 -11.44
CA VAL A 32 -1.78 4.27 -11.74
C VAL A 32 -2.39 3.15 -12.62
N ARG A 33 -3.72 2.95 -12.54
CA ARG A 33 -4.43 1.94 -13.35
C ARG A 33 -4.42 2.26 -14.85
N ALA A 34 -4.12 3.51 -15.23
CA ALA A 34 -4.03 3.90 -16.64
C ALA A 34 -2.79 3.35 -17.37
N MET A 35 -1.82 2.75 -16.65
CA MET A 35 -0.59 2.14 -17.20
C MET A 35 0.27 3.07 -18.05
N ARG A 36 0.09 4.39 -17.92
CA ARG A 36 0.81 5.39 -18.72
C ARG A 36 2.31 5.38 -18.44
N SER A 37 2.71 5.12 -17.20
CA SER A 37 4.10 5.02 -16.78
C SER A 37 4.89 3.94 -17.50
N ILE A 38 4.22 2.90 -17.96
CA ILE A 38 4.83 1.82 -18.74
C ILE A 38 4.50 1.91 -20.24
N GLY A 39 3.89 2.99 -20.69
CA GLY A 39 3.64 3.25 -22.12
C GLY A 39 2.65 2.27 -22.79
N ARG A 40 1.61 1.83 -22.06
CA ARG A 40 0.55 0.99 -22.64
C ARG A 40 -0.84 1.41 -22.14
N ASP A 41 -1.87 0.95 -22.85
CA ASP A 41 -3.27 1.07 -22.42
C ASP A 41 -3.59 0.06 -21.30
N PRO A 42 -4.54 0.38 -20.41
CA PRO A 42 -4.95 -0.49 -19.32
C PRO A 42 -5.64 -1.76 -19.83
N ILE A 43 -5.45 -2.85 -19.09
CA ILE A 43 -6.15 -4.11 -19.27
C ILE A 43 -7.40 -4.09 -18.40
N PHE A 44 -8.56 -4.48 -18.98
CA PHE A 44 -9.81 -4.59 -18.25
C PHE A 44 -9.99 -6.01 -17.75
N ILE A 45 -10.09 -6.18 -16.45
CA ILE A 45 -10.18 -7.47 -15.77
C ILE A 45 -11.64 -7.89 -15.68
N GLU A 46 -11.93 -9.15 -16.02
CA GLU A 46 -13.24 -9.80 -15.93
C GLU A 46 -13.40 -10.54 -14.61
N SER A 47 -12.37 -11.24 -14.16
CA SER A 47 -12.44 -12.10 -12.97
C SER A 47 -11.06 -12.33 -12.35
N GLY A 48 -11.07 -12.84 -11.09
CA GLY A 48 -9.85 -13.27 -10.39
C GLY A 48 -10.13 -14.51 -9.54
N SER A 49 -9.14 -15.40 -9.45
CA SER A 49 -9.19 -16.62 -8.62
C SER A 49 -7.79 -16.98 -8.12
N GLY A 50 -7.62 -17.15 -6.82
CA GLY A 50 -6.33 -17.40 -6.22
C GLY A 50 -5.32 -16.31 -6.56
N ALA A 51 -4.16 -16.69 -7.09
CA ALA A 51 -3.10 -15.77 -7.52
C ALA A 51 -3.29 -15.23 -8.94
N HIS A 52 -4.41 -15.50 -9.60
CA HIS A 52 -4.59 -15.20 -11.03
C HIS A 52 -5.75 -14.24 -11.27
N ILE A 53 -5.57 -13.39 -12.28
CA ILE A 53 -6.63 -12.56 -12.86
C ILE A 53 -6.81 -12.90 -14.33
N LYS A 54 -8.05 -12.74 -14.83
CA LYS A 54 -8.40 -12.95 -16.22
C LYS A 54 -8.99 -11.67 -16.80
N ASP A 55 -8.51 -11.26 -17.98
CA ASP A 55 -9.03 -10.08 -18.66
C ASP A 55 -10.27 -10.41 -19.52
N VAL A 56 -10.92 -9.35 -20.00
CA VAL A 56 -12.10 -9.44 -20.87
C VAL A 56 -11.81 -10.01 -22.27
N ASP A 57 -10.54 -10.15 -22.63
CA ASP A 57 -10.09 -10.76 -23.87
C ASP A 57 -9.76 -12.25 -23.70
N GLY A 58 -9.89 -12.78 -22.46
CA GLY A 58 -9.69 -14.19 -22.12
C GLY A 58 -8.27 -14.55 -21.71
N ASN A 59 -7.35 -13.59 -21.62
CA ASN A 59 -5.98 -13.81 -21.18
C ASN A 59 -5.91 -13.95 -19.66
N SER A 60 -5.05 -14.84 -19.16
CA SER A 60 -4.82 -15.08 -17.73
C SER A 60 -3.44 -14.61 -17.31
N TYR A 61 -3.34 -14.02 -16.12
CA TYR A 61 -2.11 -13.45 -15.59
C TYR A 61 -1.88 -13.87 -14.14
N ILE A 62 -0.63 -14.14 -13.76
CA ILE A 62 -0.20 -14.20 -12.36
C ILE A 62 -0.20 -12.77 -11.82
N ASP A 63 -0.97 -12.50 -10.77
CA ASP A 63 -1.22 -11.15 -10.25
C ASP A 63 -0.30 -10.78 -9.08
N TRP A 64 0.74 -10.01 -9.34
CA TRP A 64 1.64 -9.45 -8.32
C TRP A 64 1.16 -8.09 -7.78
N VAL A 65 0.04 -7.57 -8.25
CA VAL A 65 -0.59 -6.34 -7.73
C VAL A 65 -1.49 -6.64 -6.53
N CYS A 66 -2.22 -7.76 -6.54
CA CYS A 66 -3.15 -8.18 -5.47
C CYS A 66 -4.03 -7.03 -4.98
N SER A 67 -4.60 -6.26 -5.96
CA SER A 67 -5.43 -5.05 -5.68
C SER A 67 -4.71 -3.96 -4.87
N TRP A 68 -3.37 -3.85 -4.99
CA TRP A 68 -2.50 -2.93 -4.22
C TRP A 68 -2.37 -3.33 -2.75
N GLY A 69 -2.43 -4.62 -2.47
CA GLY A 69 -2.10 -5.21 -1.19
C GLY A 69 -3.23 -5.79 -0.35
N PRO A 70 -4.53 -5.44 -0.48
CA PRO A 70 -5.56 -6.01 0.39
C PRO A 70 -5.76 -7.52 0.20
N LEU A 71 -5.44 -8.06 -0.97
CA LEU A 71 -5.71 -9.47 -1.29
C LEU A 71 -4.55 -10.40 -0.90
N ILE A 72 -4.17 -10.38 0.37
CA ILE A 72 -3.13 -11.28 0.92
C ILE A 72 -3.53 -12.77 0.83
N LEU A 73 -4.84 -13.06 0.78
CA LEU A 73 -5.42 -14.39 0.58
C LEU A 73 -5.80 -14.64 -0.90
N GLY A 74 -5.37 -13.77 -1.83
CA GLY A 74 -5.71 -13.84 -3.24
C GLY A 74 -7.15 -13.51 -3.57
N HIS A 75 -7.51 -13.75 -4.83
CA HIS A 75 -8.83 -13.49 -5.36
C HIS A 75 -9.80 -14.62 -5.02
N GLY A 76 -11.03 -14.25 -4.66
CA GLY A 76 -12.13 -15.21 -4.50
C GLY A 76 -11.94 -16.20 -3.34
N ASN A 77 -11.22 -15.81 -2.27
CA ASN A 77 -11.06 -16.69 -1.09
C ASN A 77 -12.43 -17.18 -0.58
N PRO A 78 -12.66 -18.52 -0.48
CA PRO A 78 -13.99 -19.06 -0.19
C PRO A 78 -14.54 -18.63 1.17
N GLN A 79 -13.69 -18.52 2.19
CA GLN A 79 -14.12 -18.12 3.55
C GLN A 79 -14.52 -16.65 3.59
N VAL A 80 -13.78 -15.77 2.90
CA VAL A 80 -14.09 -14.34 2.79
C VAL A 80 -15.39 -14.16 2.00
N LEU A 81 -15.56 -14.84 0.86
CA LEU A 81 -16.79 -14.78 0.06
C LEU A 81 -18.01 -15.28 0.85
N HIS A 82 -17.84 -16.38 1.61
CA HIS A 82 -18.90 -16.90 2.47
C HIS A 82 -19.31 -15.88 3.54
N ALA A 83 -18.35 -15.25 4.21
CA ALA A 83 -18.61 -14.22 5.22
C ALA A 83 -19.35 -13.01 4.63
N ILE A 84 -18.92 -12.52 3.46
CA ILE A 84 -19.59 -11.43 2.74
C ILE A 84 -21.02 -11.81 2.38
N THR A 85 -21.24 -13.00 1.82
CA THR A 85 -22.56 -13.48 1.40
C THR A 85 -23.52 -13.59 2.59
N ARG A 86 -23.06 -14.12 3.72
CA ARG A 86 -23.83 -14.18 4.96
C ARG A 86 -24.18 -12.79 5.49
N ALA A 87 -23.24 -11.87 5.51
CA ALA A 87 -23.48 -10.51 5.94
C ALA A 87 -24.51 -9.81 5.02
N ALA A 88 -24.34 -9.96 3.70
CA ALA A 88 -25.24 -9.37 2.71
C ALA A 88 -26.68 -9.87 2.84
N ALA A 89 -26.87 -11.13 3.19
CA ALA A 89 -28.20 -11.72 3.42
C ALA A 89 -28.96 -11.06 4.59
N ASN A 90 -28.24 -10.46 5.55
CA ASN A 90 -28.81 -9.75 6.69
C ASN A 90 -28.93 -8.23 6.48
N GLY A 91 -28.38 -7.71 5.39
CA GLY A 91 -28.37 -6.28 5.05
C GLY A 91 -26.96 -5.70 4.95
N SER A 92 -26.79 -4.72 4.07
CA SER A 92 -25.50 -4.15 3.74
C SER A 92 -25.13 -2.91 4.55
N SER A 93 -26.13 -2.23 5.15
CA SER A 93 -25.93 -1.00 5.93
C SER A 93 -27.17 -0.70 6.77
N PHE A 94 -26.97 -0.27 8.01
CA PHE A 94 -28.11 -0.07 8.94
C PHE A 94 -28.21 1.36 9.48
N GLY A 95 -27.19 2.21 9.35
CA GLY A 95 -27.13 3.51 10.02
C GLY A 95 -27.14 3.37 11.56
N ALA A 96 -26.73 2.21 12.07
CA ALA A 96 -26.67 1.83 13.47
C ALA A 96 -25.46 0.91 13.70
N PRO A 97 -24.90 0.85 14.93
CA PRO A 97 -23.77 -0.02 15.23
C PRO A 97 -24.12 -1.50 15.11
N THR A 98 -23.12 -2.32 14.82
CA THR A 98 -23.23 -3.77 14.70
C THR A 98 -22.23 -4.48 15.62
N GLU A 99 -22.55 -5.72 16.03
CA GLU A 99 -21.65 -6.56 16.81
C GLU A 99 -20.28 -6.76 16.09
N GLY A 100 -20.32 -6.94 14.77
CA GLY A 100 -19.10 -7.16 13.98
C GLY A 100 -18.08 -6.02 14.08
N GLU A 101 -18.54 -4.77 14.22
CA GLU A 101 -17.65 -3.62 14.44
C GLU A 101 -16.87 -3.75 15.76
N VAL A 102 -17.52 -4.24 16.81
CA VAL A 102 -16.89 -4.48 18.11
C VAL A 102 -15.85 -5.58 17.99
N VAL A 103 -16.23 -6.72 17.40
CA VAL A 103 -15.35 -7.88 17.24
C VAL A 103 -14.13 -7.52 16.38
N LEU A 104 -14.30 -6.75 15.30
CA LEU A 104 -13.17 -6.31 14.48
C LEU A 104 -12.24 -5.36 15.25
N ALA A 105 -12.80 -4.46 16.06
CA ALA A 105 -12.01 -3.55 16.88
C ALA A 105 -11.20 -4.31 17.95
N GLU A 106 -11.77 -5.33 18.58
CA GLU A 106 -11.10 -6.22 19.54
C GLU A 106 -9.98 -7.01 18.88
N GLU A 107 -10.23 -7.59 17.69
CA GLU A 107 -9.24 -8.33 16.89
C GLU A 107 -8.05 -7.45 16.49
N VAL A 108 -8.31 -6.21 16.08
CA VAL A 108 -7.25 -5.25 15.75
C VAL A 108 -6.44 -4.88 16.98
N ALA A 109 -7.08 -4.61 18.12
CA ALA A 109 -6.40 -4.25 19.37
C ALA A 109 -5.54 -5.42 19.91
N GLU A 110 -5.99 -6.67 19.73
CA GLU A 110 -5.20 -7.85 20.11
C GLU A 110 -3.92 -7.98 19.25
N ARG A 111 -4.03 -7.71 17.95
CA ARG A 111 -2.89 -7.80 17.01
C ARG A 111 -1.91 -6.64 17.12
N MET A 112 -2.42 -5.45 17.42
CA MET A 112 -1.66 -4.19 17.50
C MET A 112 -1.84 -3.55 18.87
N PRO A 113 -1.04 -3.89 19.88
CA PRO A 113 -1.21 -3.38 21.26
C PRO A 113 -1.14 -1.86 21.41
N SER A 114 -0.48 -1.14 20.47
CA SER A 114 -0.50 0.32 20.41
C SER A 114 -1.89 0.90 20.11
N VAL A 115 -2.82 0.07 19.57
CA VAL A 115 -4.19 0.43 19.22
C VAL A 115 -5.14 -0.01 20.31
N GLU A 116 -5.22 0.73 21.41
CA GLU A 116 -6.13 0.43 22.53
C GLU A 116 -7.60 0.77 22.22
N MET A 117 -7.81 1.64 21.22
CA MET A 117 -9.14 2.07 20.76
C MET A 117 -9.03 2.52 19.30
N LEU A 118 -10.04 2.25 18.49
CA LEU A 118 -10.05 2.65 17.08
C LEU A 118 -11.40 3.22 16.64
N ARG A 119 -11.38 3.89 15.49
CA ARG A 119 -12.56 4.35 14.77
C ARG A 119 -12.46 3.90 13.31
N MET A 120 -13.50 3.25 12.82
CA MET A 120 -13.61 2.83 11.42
C MET A 120 -13.88 4.02 10.49
N THR A 121 -13.37 3.90 9.27
CA THR A 121 -13.64 4.78 8.12
C THR A 121 -13.79 3.92 6.85
N SER A 122 -14.08 4.53 5.70
CA SER A 122 -14.24 3.78 4.45
C SER A 122 -12.97 3.77 3.58
N SER A 123 -12.00 4.62 3.85
CA SER A 123 -10.74 4.71 3.09
C SER A 123 -9.57 5.15 3.96
N GLY A 124 -8.34 4.78 3.52
CA GLY A 124 -7.11 5.25 4.17
C GLY A 124 -6.98 6.77 4.18
N THR A 125 -7.48 7.47 3.15
CA THR A 125 -7.52 8.94 3.12
C THR A 125 -8.38 9.52 4.23
N GLU A 126 -9.57 8.96 4.48
CA GLU A 126 -10.43 9.38 5.60
C GLU A 126 -9.78 9.09 6.95
N ALA A 127 -9.11 7.96 7.09
CA ALA A 127 -8.38 7.60 8.29
C ALA A 127 -7.22 8.58 8.55
N SER A 128 -6.41 8.89 7.53
CA SER A 128 -5.33 9.89 7.61
C SER A 128 -5.86 11.28 7.96
N MET A 129 -6.92 11.72 7.28
CA MET A 129 -7.58 13.00 7.55
C MET A 129 -8.02 13.11 9.00
N SER A 130 -8.56 12.03 9.54
CA SER A 130 -9.08 12.00 10.91
C SER A 130 -7.95 11.92 11.94
N ALA A 131 -6.91 11.13 11.67
CA ALA A 131 -5.74 11.02 12.54
C ALA A 131 -4.99 12.36 12.67
N ILE A 132 -4.76 13.08 11.56
CA ILE A 132 -4.11 14.40 11.62
C ILE A 132 -4.98 15.46 12.29
N ARG A 133 -6.30 15.40 12.11
CA ARG A 133 -7.23 16.29 12.83
C ARG A 133 -7.16 16.04 14.33
N LEU A 134 -7.16 14.78 14.75
CA LEU A 134 -7.01 14.39 16.14
C LEU A 134 -5.67 14.88 16.71
N ALA A 135 -4.58 14.63 15.99
CA ALA A 135 -3.25 15.06 16.42
C ALA A 135 -3.17 16.59 16.62
N ARG A 136 -3.71 17.36 15.68
CA ARG A 136 -3.80 18.82 15.82
C ARG A 136 -4.64 19.26 17.01
N ALA A 137 -5.79 18.63 17.23
CA ALA A 137 -6.68 18.94 18.36
C ALA A 137 -6.06 18.62 19.73
N VAL A 138 -5.28 17.53 19.80
CA VAL A 138 -4.63 17.11 21.04
C VAL A 138 -3.43 18.00 21.39
N THR A 139 -2.61 18.32 20.39
CA THR A 139 -1.37 19.08 20.59
C THR A 139 -1.56 20.60 20.54
N GLY A 140 -2.67 21.08 19.98
CA GLY A 140 -2.88 22.51 19.71
C GLY A 140 -1.99 23.07 18.61
N ARG A 141 -1.29 22.23 17.84
CA ARG A 141 -0.34 22.59 16.81
C ARG A 141 -0.89 22.32 15.40
N GLU A 142 -0.36 22.99 14.39
CA GLU A 142 -0.85 22.88 13.02
C GLU A 142 0.05 22.05 12.10
N LYS A 143 1.39 22.12 12.33
CA LYS A 143 2.35 21.53 11.40
C LYS A 143 2.44 20.02 11.50
N LEU A 144 2.66 19.40 10.36
CA LEU A 144 2.92 17.97 10.20
C LEU A 144 4.32 17.77 9.62
N LEU A 145 4.99 16.72 10.05
CA LEU A 145 6.21 16.23 9.40
C LEU A 145 5.88 14.94 8.65
N LYS A 146 6.32 14.83 7.40
CA LYS A 146 6.25 13.60 6.59
C LYS A 146 7.53 13.42 5.77
N PHE A 147 7.64 12.30 5.09
CA PHE A 147 8.81 11.96 4.29
C PHE A 147 8.52 12.06 2.79
N ALA A 148 9.50 12.49 2.00
CA ALA A 148 9.44 12.51 0.55
C ALA A 148 9.20 11.09 0.01
N GLY A 149 8.36 10.97 -1.01
CA GLY A 149 7.98 9.67 -1.57
C GLY A 149 6.87 8.93 -0.80
N ALA A 150 6.61 9.26 0.48
CA ALA A 150 5.52 8.67 1.22
C ALA A 150 4.14 9.16 0.75
N TYR A 151 3.16 8.25 0.75
CA TYR A 151 1.77 8.55 0.42
C TYR A 151 0.84 8.20 1.60
N HIS A 152 0.12 9.20 2.07
CA HIS A 152 -0.80 9.07 3.22
C HIS A 152 -2.24 9.46 2.86
N GLY A 153 -2.68 9.10 1.64
CA GLY A 153 -3.97 9.54 1.11
C GLY A 153 -3.90 10.92 0.43
N HIS A 154 -5.04 11.37 -0.10
CA HIS A 154 -5.13 12.56 -0.94
C HIS A 154 -5.80 13.76 -0.22
N VAL A 155 -5.56 13.88 1.08
CA VAL A 155 -5.89 15.10 1.84
C VAL A 155 -4.96 16.23 1.42
N ASP A 156 -5.47 17.43 1.22
CA ASP A 156 -4.73 18.58 0.67
C ASP A 156 -3.35 18.77 1.30
N GLY A 157 -3.28 18.81 2.63
CA GLY A 157 -2.01 18.97 3.33
C GLY A 157 -1.02 17.81 3.15
N LEU A 158 -1.47 16.63 2.75
CA LEU A 158 -0.62 15.45 2.57
C LEU A 158 -0.20 15.22 1.11
N LEU A 159 -0.74 16.00 0.15
CA LEU A 159 -0.35 15.91 -1.26
C LEU A 159 0.96 16.65 -1.59
N ALA A 160 1.51 17.42 -0.66
CA ALA A 160 2.82 18.04 -0.84
C ALA A 160 3.90 16.95 -0.98
N GLN A 161 4.60 16.90 -2.13
CA GLN A 161 5.65 15.93 -2.43
C GLN A 161 5.27 14.47 -2.10
N ALA A 162 4.02 14.07 -2.42
CA ALA A 162 3.51 12.73 -2.18
C ALA A 162 4.13 11.69 -3.13
N GLY A 163 4.04 10.40 -2.72
CA GLY A 163 4.68 9.25 -3.37
C GLY A 163 4.11 8.80 -4.73
N SER A 164 4.04 7.49 -4.97
CA SER A 164 3.88 6.83 -6.27
C SER A 164 2.82 7.40 -7.22
N GLY A 165 1.62 7.73 -6.74
CA GLY A 165 0.55 8.25 -7.59
C GLY A 165 0.87 9.62 -8.20
N VAL A 166 1.53 10.50 -7.46
CA VAL A 166 1.98 11.83 -7.90
C VAL A 166 3.28 11.71 -8.70
N ALA A 167 4.22 10.90 -8.22
CA ALA A 167 5.50 10.64 -8.88
C ALA A 167 5.31 9.97 -10.25
N THR A 168 4.44 8.96 -10.35
CA THR A 168 4.10 8.26 -11.59
C THR A 168 3.55 9.20 -12.67
N GLN A 169 2.95 10.33 -12.28
CA GLN A 169 2.44 11.34 -13.20
C GLN A 169 3.37 12.54 -13.41
N GLY A 170 4.50 12.61 -12.70
CA GLY A 170 5.42 13.73 -12.76
C GLY A 170 4.83 15.06 -12.28
N ILE A 171 3.83 15.03 -11.39
CA ILE A 171 3.15 16.22 -10.88
C ILE A 171 3.80 16.62 -9.55
N PRO A 172 4.46 17.80 -9.44
CA PRO A 172 5.15 18.21 -8.20
C PRO A 172 4.22 18.53 -7.03
N GLY A 173 2.93 18.56 -7.26
CA GLY A 173 1.85 18.81 -6.33
C GLY A 173 0.53 18.76 -7.10
N SER A 174 -0.60 18.72 -6.41
CA SER A 174 -1.90 18.72 -7.08
C SER A 174 -2.39 20.17 -7.27
N PRO A 175 -2.73 20.60 -8.51
CA PRO A 175 -3.48 21.82 -8.71
C PRO A 175 -4.77 21.79 -7.88
N GLY A 176 -5.11 22.91 -7.24
CA GLY A 176 -6.28 23.02 -6.36
C GLY A 176 -5.96 22.88 -4.87
N VAL A 177 -4.81 22.32 -4.51
CA VAL A 177 -4.30 22.38 -3.13
C VAL A 177 -3.91 23.83 -2.82
N THR A 178 -4.51 24.40 -1.77
CA THR A 178 -4.21 25.79 -1.39
C THR A 178 -2.81 25.92 -0.78
N ALA A 179 -2.16 27.06 -0.99
CA ALA A 179 -0.85 27.34 -0.39
C ALA A 179 -0.89 27.21 1.15
N ALA A 180 -1.99 27.62 1.78
CA ALA A 180 -2.19 27.50 3.21
C ALA A 180 -2.21 26.04 3.69
N ALA A 181 -2.89 25.15 2.96
CA ALA A 181 -2.90 23.72 3.29
C ALA A 181 -1.52 23.10 3.10
N ALA A 182 -0.86 23.39 1.98
CA ALA A 182 0.49 22.88 1.69
C ALA A 182 1.53 23.35 2.73
N ALA A 183 1.45 24.60 3.19
CA ALA A 183 2.37 25.19 4.16
C ALA A 183 2.31 24.54 5.55
N THR A 184 1.25 23.80 5.86
CA THR A 184 1.14 23.08 7.14
C THR A 184 1.96 21.77 7.17
N THR A 185 2.53 21.34 6.05
CA THR A 185 3.28 20.07 5.99
C THR A 185 4.73 20.32 5.59
N ILE A 186 5.64 19.93 6.46
CA ILE A 186 7.07 19.89 6.21
C ILE A 186 7.42 18.50 5.70
N THR A 187 8.10 18.44 4.57
CA THR A 187 8.55 17.19 3.97
C THR A 187 10.07 17.14 3.95
N ILE A 188 10.64 16.05 4.46
CA ILE A 188 12.09 15.82 4.49
C ILE A 188 12.42 14.51 3.76
N PRO A 189 13.68 14.28 3.33
CA PRO A 189 14.09 12.99 2.81
C PRO A 189 13.92 11.87 3.83
N TRP A 190 13.58 10.67 3.34
CA TRP A 190 13.64 9.44 4.15
C TRP A 190 15.10 9.07 4.41
N ASN A 191 15.40 8.43 5.52
CA ASN A 191 16.74 8.01 5.91
C ASN A 191 17.77 9.16 6.11
N ASP A 192 17.33 10.39 6.27
CA ASP A 192 18.15 11.56 6.55
C ASP A 192 17.97 12.04 8.01
N GLU A 193 18.82 11.52 8.91
CA GLU A 193 18.78 11.89 10.34
C GLU A 193 19.14 13.35 10.60
N ALA A 194 19.98 13.97 9.74
CA ALA A 194 20.35 15.37 9.88
C ALA A 194 19.16 16.29 9.53
N ALA A 195 18.46 15.99 8.43
CA ALA A 195 17.23 16.69 8.07
C ALA A 195 16.14 16.51 9.13
N LEU A 196 16.03 15.30 9.72
CA LEU A 196 15.10 15.02 10.80
C LEU A 196 15.39 15.85 12.05
N ALA A 197 16.64 15.91 12.48
CA ALA A 197 17.06 16.72 13.62
C ALA A 197 16.78 18.22 13.37
N ALA A 198 17.20 18.74 12.21
CA ALA A 198 16.97 20.13 11.82
C ALA A 198 15.47 20.50 11.78
N ALA A 199 14.61 19.58 11.30
CA ALA A 199 13.18 19.81 11.28
C ALA A 199 12.60 19.96 12.71
N PHE A 200 13.00 19.11 13.65
CA PHE A 200 12.57 19.21 15.05
C PHE A 200 13.11 20.45 15.75
N ASP A 201 14.31 20.92 15.41
CA ASP A 201 14.88 22.13 15.98
C ASP A 201 14.19 23.42 15.49
N GLN A 202 13.70 23.41 14.25
CA GLN A 202 13.10 24.57 13.59
C GLN A 202 11.58 24.66 13.76
N HIS A 203 10.90 23.55 14.06
CA HIS A 203 9.45 23.48 14.03
C HIS A 203 8.88 22.68 15.20
N GLU A 204 7.70 23.12 15.66
CA GLU A 204 6.84 22.34 16.54
C GLU A 204 5.76 21.62 15.68
N PHE A 205 5.71 20.30 15.80
CA PHE A 205 4.78 19.49 15.02
C PHE A 205 3.60 19.00 15.86
N ALA A 206 2.42 18.91 15.23
CA ALA A 206 1.28 18.16 15.77
C ALA A 206 1.54 16.66 15.67
N ALA A 207 2.09 16.23 14.54
CA ALA A 207 2.40 14.83 14.28
C ALA A 207 3.58 14.67 13.31
N VAL A 208 4.25 13.52 13.44
CA VAL A 208 5.15 12.95 12.45
C VAL A 208 4.46 11.73 11.84
N LEU A 209 4.25 11.75 10.52
CA LEU A 209 3.65 10.63 9.78
C LEU A 209 4.76 9.86 9.06
N LEU A 210 4.74 8.53 9.21
CA LEU A 210 5.64 7.64 8.46
C LEU A 210 4.88 6.41 7.99
N GLU A 211 5.21 5.92 6.80
CA GLU A 211 4.97 4.52 6.44
C GLU A 211 5.99 3.69 7.24
N THR A 212 5.55 2.67 7.96
CA THR A 212 6.47 1.84 8.75
C THR A 212 7.53 1.17 7.87
N VAL A 213 7.13 0.74 6.68
CA VAL A 213 8.01 0.43 5.57
C VAL A 213 7.48 1.20 4.35
N PRO A 214 8.16 2.25 3.91
CA PRO A 214 7.78 2.95 2.68
C PRO A 214 7.67 2.00 1.50
N ALA A 215 6.51 2.04 0.84
CA ALA A 215 6.18 1.19 -0.30
C ALA A 215 5.48 1.96 -1.44
N ASN A 216 5.46 3.31 -1.35
CA ASN A 216 4.96 4.22 -2.38
C ASN A 216 6.10 4.95 -3.15
N MET A 217 7.34 4.56 -2.88
CA MET A 217 8.53 4.92 -3.65
C MET A 217 9.37 3.67 -3.97
N GLY A 218 8.70 2.52 -4.09
CA GLY A 218 9.28 1.20 -3.97
C GLY A 218 9.48 0.83 -2.50
N VAL A 219 9.91 -0.41 -2.23
CA VAL A 219 10.20 -0.89 -0.87
C VAL A 219 11.54 -0.32 -0.41
N VAL A 220 11.49 0.68 0.48
CA VAL A 220 12.68 1.39 0.98
C VAL A 220 12.72 1.32 2.51
N PRO A 221 13.35 0.29 3.10
CA PRO A 221 13.43 0.12 4.55
C PRO A 221 14.15 1.27 5.25
N ALA A 222 13.83 1.49 6.52
CA ALA A 222 14.54 2.41 7.37
C ALA A 222 15.99 1.94 7.61
N LYS A 223 16.95 2.86 7.54
CA LYS A 223 18.32 2.61 7.99
C LYS A 223 18.36 2.40 9.51
N ALA A 224 19.37 1.67 9.95
CA ALA A 224 19.58 1.45 11.37
C ALA A 224 19.69 2.80 12.12
N GLY A 225 18.94 2.93 13.21
CA GLY A 225 18.93 4.15 14.03
C GLY A 225 17.84 5.17 13.70
N LEU A 226 17.40 5.27 12.42
CA LEU A 226 16.43 6.29 12.01
C LEU A 226 15.14 6.26 12.86
N LEU A 227 14.54 5.10 13.03
CA LEU A 227 13.25 4.97 13.74
C LEU A 227 13.41 5.33 15.24
N ALA A 228 14.55 4.97 15.85
CA ALA A 228 14.84 5.35 17.21
C ALA A 228 15.04 6.88 17.35
N SER A 229 15.79 7.49 16.42
CA SER A 229 15.98 8.94 16.34
C SER A 229 14.66 9.68 16.14
N LEU A 230 13.80 9.14 15.26
CA LEU A 230 12.48 9.68 14.97
C LEU A 230 11.55 9.62 16.19
N ALA A 231 11.43 8.45 16.83
CA ALA A 231 10.59 8.30 18.03
C ALA A 231 11.08 9.18 19.19
N ALA A 232 12.40 9.24 19.42
CA ALA A 232 12.98 10.11 20.42
C ALA A 232 12.79 11.61 20.09
N GLY A 233 12.95 11.98 18.81
CA GLY A 233 12.74 13.34 18.33
C GLY A 233 11.28 13.78 18.47
N ALA A 234 10.34 12.98 18.04
CA ALA A 234 8.90 13.24 18.18
C ALA A 234 8.53 13.46 19.66
N ARG A 235 9.00 12.58 20.55
CA ARG A 235 8.76 12.69 22.00
C ARG A 235 9.32 13.99 22.58
N ARG A 236 10.57 14.36 22.24
CA ARG A 236 11.18 15.63 22.73
C ARG A 236 10.46 16.86 22.19
N ASN A 237 10.02 16.79 20.94
CA ASN A 237 9.26 17.85 20.28
C ASN A 237 7.82 17.96 20.83
N GLY A 238 7.28 16.89 21.45
CA GLY A 238 5.87 16.79 21.86
C GLY A 238 4.92 16.55 20.70
N ALA A 239 5.42 16.05 19.57
CA ALA A 239 4.65 15.64 18.42
C ALA A 239 4.14 14.20 18.60
N LEU A 240 2.96 13.88 18.08
CA LEU A 240 2.48 12.51 18.05
C LEU A 240 3.17 11.73 16.91
N LEU A 241 3.58 10.51 17.21
CA LEU A 241 4.08 9.56 16.22
C LEU A 241 2.90 8.83 15.59
N VAL A 242 2.70 8.99 14.28
CA VAL A 242 1.59 8.38 13.52
C VAL A 242 2.15 7.37 12.53
N ALA A 243 1.92 6.09 12.78
CA ALA A 243 2.30 5.02 11.88
C ALA A 243 1.21 4.81 10.82
N ASP A 244 1.58 4.96 9.56
CA ASP A 244 0.74 4.56 8.44
C ASP A 244 1.01 3.08 8.11
N GLU A 245 0.05 2.26 8.50
CA GLU A 245 0.01 0.81 8.29
C GLU A 245 -1.00 0.41 7.20
N VAL A 246 -1.38 1.33 6.33
CA VAL A 246 -2.35 1.04 5.26
C VAL A 246 -1.84 -0.06 4.33
N ILE A 247 -0.53 -0.13 4.04
CA ILE A 247 0.09 -1.20 3.26
C ILE A 247 0.61 -2.32 4.16
N THR A 248 1.32 -1.98 5.21
CA THR A 248 2.10 -2.91 6.04
C THR A 248 1.27 -3.60 7.13
N GLY A 249 0.18 -2.99 7.57
CA GLY A 249 -0.69 -3.53 8.60
C GLY A 249 -1.25 -4.91 8.24
N PHE A 250 -1.07 -5.88 9.13
CA PHE A 250 -1.46 -7.28 8.94
C PHE A 250 -0.82 -7.96 7.71
N ARG A 251 0.13 -7.30 7.03
CA ARG A 251 0.82 -7.84 5.86
C ARG A 251 2.22 -8.35 6.19
N VAL A 252 3.06 -7.49 6.73
CA VAL A 252 4.48 -7.81 6.95
C VAL A 252 4.71 -8.62 8.23
N ALA A 253 3.80 -8.54 9.17
CA ALA A 253 3.70 -9.31 10.41
C ALA A 253 2.27 -9.25 10.94
N ARG A 254 1.93 -10.06 11.95
CA ARG A 254 0.59 -10.11 12.57
C ARG A 254 0.14 -8.73 13.10
N GLY A 255 1.04 -7.98 13.73
CA GLY A 255 0.84 -6.61 14.21
C GLY A 255 1.39 -5.54 13.26
N GLY A 256 1.63 -5.87 11.99
CA GLY A 256 2.10 -4.92 10.98
C GLY A 256 3.58 -4.56 11.09
N GLY A 257 3.96 -3.47 10.43
CA GLY A 257 5.33 -2.97 10.42
C GLY A 257 5.78 -2.46 11.78
N GLN A 258 4.88 -1.96 12.62
CA GLN A 258 5.21 -1.54 13.99
C GLN A 258 5.72 -2.72 14.84
N GLN A 259 5.13 -3.92 14.70
CA GLN A 259 5.64 -5.13 15.35
C GLN A 259 7.00 -5.52 14.79
N LEU A 260 7.13 -5.56 13.46
CA LEU A 260 8.37 -5.93 12.77
C LEU A 260 9.56 -5.05 13.20
N LEU A 261 9.31 -3.76 13.44
CA LEU A 261 10.33 -2.75 13.68
C LEU A 261 10.45 -2.33 15.16
N GLY A 262 9.65 -2.92 16.05
CA GLY A 262 9.62 -2.56 17.46
C GLY A 262 9.20 -1.10 17.71
N LEU A 263 8.29 -0.58 16.88
CA LEU A 263 7.81 0.79 16.96
C LEU A 263 6.55 0.85 17.84
N ASP A 264 6.47 1.87 18.72
CA ASP A 264 5.29 2.14 19.57
C ASP A 264 4.69 3.50 19.20
N PRO A 265 3.81 3.56 18.17
CA PRO A 265 3.20 4.80 17.73
C PRO A 265 2.09 5.26 18.67
N ASP A 266 1.86 6.59 18.71
CA ASP A 266 0.73 7.20 19.41
C ASP A 266 -0.61 6.95 18.69
N LEU A 267 -0.57 6.97 17.36
CA LEU A 267 -1.69 6.69 16.47
C LEU A 267 -1.24 5.78 15.32
N THR A 268 -2.15 4.92 14.87
CA THR A 268 -1.96 4.02 13.73
C THR A 268 -3.09 4.23 12.72
N ILE A 269 -2.74 4.34 11.44
CA ILE A 269 -3.67 4.40 10.32
C ILE A 269 -3.67 3.02 9.65
N MET A 270 -4.83 2.42 9.43
CA MET A 270 -5.01 1.10 8.86
C MET A 270 -5.96 1.14 7.66
N GLY A 271 -5.77 0.22 6.73
CA GLY A 271 -6.62 0.07 5.55
C GLY A 271 -6.42 -1.27 4.87
N LYS A 272 -6.79 -1.36 3.60
CA LYS A 272 -6.52 -2.54 2.75
C LYS A 272 -6.94 -3.87 3.40
N ILE A 273 -6.01 -4.61 4.01
CA ILE A 273 -6.26 -5.95 4.60
C ILE A 273 -7.34 -5.90 5.68
N VAL A 274 -7.45 -4.83 6.47
CA VAL A 274 -8.47 -4.71 7.51
C VAL A 274 -9.90 -4.78 6.94
N GLY A 275 -10.09 -4.46 5.66
CA GLY A 275 -11.35 -4.58 4.94
C GLY A 275 -11.50 -5.85 4.12
N GLY A 276 -10.51 -6.75 4.13
CA GLY A 276 -10.56 -8.03 3.39
C GLY A 276 -10.81 -7.88 1.88
N GLY A 277 -10.35 -6.77 1.27
CA GLY A 277 -10.58 -6.44 -0.14
C GLY A 277 -11.79 -5.54 -0.39
N LEU A 278 -12.58 -5.21 0.62
CA LEU A 278 -13.69 -4.26 0.55
C LEU A 278 -13.30 -2.89 1.11
N PRO A 279 -14.04 -1.81 0.76
CA PRO A 279 -13.77 -0.47 1.24
C PRO A 279 -13.93 -0.36 2.76
N ALA A 280 -12.81 -0.44 3.48
CA ALA A 280 -12.72 -0.16 4.91
C ALA A 280 -11.31 0.30 5.27
N ALA A 281 -11.23 1.14 6.27
CA ALA A 281 -10.02 1.60 6.92
C ALA A 281 -10.34 1.95 8.37
N ALA A 282 -9.33 2.24 9.16
CA ALA A 282 -9.48 2.68 10.54
C ALA A 282 -8.29 3.57 10.93
N TYR A 283 -8.48 4.36 11.96
CA TYR A 283 -7.40 4.94 12.73
C TYR A 283 -7.63 4.65 14.20
N GLY A 284 -6.55 4.44 14.92
CA GLY A 284 -6.62 4.08 16.32
C GLY A 284 -5.33 4.44 17.04
N GLY A 285 -5.29 4.19 18.33
CA GLY A 285 -4.12 4.46 19.16
C GLY A 285 -4.47 4.45 20.64
N ARG A 286 -3.69 5.18 21.43
CA ARG A 286 -3.89 5.27 22.88
C ARG A 286 -5.31 5.74 23.20
N ARG A 287 -5.94 5.10 24.16
CA ARG A 287 -7.29 5.36 24.60
C ARG A 287 -7.55 6.82 24.98
N GLU A 288 -6.60 7.45 25.63
CA GLU A 288 -6.71 8.85 26.04
C GLU A 288 -6.81 9.81 24.83
N LEU A 289 -6.10 9.51 23.73
CA LEU A 289 -6.19 10.27 22.50
C LEU A 289 -7.52 10.01 21.78
N MET A 290 -7.88 8.75 21.65
CA MET A 290 -9.08 8.35 20.92
C MET A 290 -10.38 8.80 21.60
N ARG A 291 -10.39 8.98 22.90
CA ARG A 291 -11.52 9.55 23.63
C ARG A 291 -11.81 11.01 23.32
N ARG A 292 -10.91 11.71 22.62
CA ARG A 292 -11.17 13.06 22.11
C ARG A 292 -12.11 13.05 20.89
N ILE A 293 -12.35 11.88 20.29
CA ILE A 293 -13.26 11.76 19.14
C ILE A 293 -14.72 11.77 19.62
N ALA A 294 -15.54 12.58 18.95
CA ALA A 294 -17.00 12.63 19.21
C ALA A 294 -17.66 11.24 19.03
N PRO A 295 -18.64 10.84 19.86
CA PRO A 295 -19.31 11.62 20.90
C PRO A 295 -18.63 11.60 22.28
N ALA A 296 -17.50 10.89 22.45
CA ALA A 296 -16.79 10.84 23.73
C ALA A 296 -16.04 12.15 24.02
N GLY A 297 -15.63 12.87 22.97
CA GLY A 297 -14.93 14.16 23.02
C GLY A 297 -15.48 15.14 21.99
N ASP A 298 -14.66 16.10 21.61
CA ASP A 298 -15.02 17.26 20.80
C ASP A 298 -14.50 17.22 19.34
N VAL A 299 -13.64 16.25 19.01
CA VAL A 299 -13.09 16.11 17.65
C VAL A 299 -14.06 15.35 16.75
N TYR A 300 -14.58 16.03 15.73
CA TYR A 300 -15.62 15.46 14.87
C TYR A 300 -15.06 14.55 13.77
N GLN A 301 -15.68 13.37 13.62
CA GLN A 301 -15.55 12.47 12.49
C GLN A 301 -16.87 11.71 12.31
N ALA A 302 -17.32 11.53 11.07
CA ALA A 302 -18.48 10.73 10.72
C ALA A 302 -18.30 10.08 9.35
N GLY A 303 -18.98 8.95 9.14
CA GLY A 303 -19.00 8.24 7.87
C GLY A 303 -20.19 7.27 7.83
N THR A 304 -21.08 7.45 6.86
CA THR A 304 -22.32 6.65 6.74
C THR A 304 -22.04 5.15 6.61
N LEU A 305 -20.97 4.79 5.90
CA LEU A 305 -20.59 3.39 5.63
C LEU A 305 -19.36 2.92 6.43
N SER A 306 -18.90 3.73 7.37
CA SER A 306 -17.81 3.34 8.28
C SER A 306 -18.27 2.16 9.14
N GLY A 307 -17.51 1.05 9.10
CA GLY A 307 -17.89 -0.18 9.81
C GLY A 307 -19.06 -0.95 9.16
N ASN A 308 -19.29 -0.78 7.84
CA ASN A 308 -20.36 -1.51 7.18
C ASN A 308 -20.21 -3.03 7.32
N PRO A 309 -21.32 -3.78 7.46
CA PRO A 309 -21.29 -5.21 7.76
C PRO A 309 -20.51 -6.08 6.79
N LEU A 310 -20.48 -5.71 5.51
CA LEU A 310 -19.80 -6.50 4.48
C LEU A 310 -18.28 -6.42 4.62
N ALA A 311 -17.75 -5.19 4.74
CA ALA A 311 -16.33 -4.96 4.88
C ALA A 311 -15.80 -5.48 6.24
N VAL A 312 -16.59 -5.34 7.31
CA VAL A 312 -16.27 -5.91 8.62
C VAL A 312 -16.19 -7.44 8.55
N ALA A 313 -17.20 -8.10 7.94
CA ALA A 313 -17.21 -9.56 7.77
C ALA A 313 -16.03 -10.05 6.91
N ALA A 314 -15.71 -9.34 5.83
CA ALA A 314 -14.58 -9.66 4.98
C ALA A 314 -13.24 -9.49 5.74
N GLY A 315 -13.10 -8.41 6.49
CA GLY A 315 -11.92 -8.14 7.33
C GLY A 315 -11.70 -9.23 8.37
N LEU A 316 -12.73 -9.56 9.16
CA LEU A 316 -12.67 -10.62 10.17
C LEU A 316 -12.32 -11.97 9.55
N ALA A 317 -12.96 -12.35 8.43
CA ALA A 317 -12.68 -13.60 7.74
C ALA A 317 -11.26 -13.64 7.14
N THR A 318 -10.70 -12.49 6.79
CA THR A 318 -9.32 -12.37 6.32
C THR A 318 -8.35 -12.51 7.48
N LEU A 319 -8.52 -11.73 8.55
CA LEU A 319 -7.63 -11.74 9.70
C LEU A 319 -7.59 -13.13 10.38
N ALA A 320 -8.72 -13.82 10.46
CA ALA A 320 -8.79 -15.18 11.04
C ALA A 320 -7.91 -16.22 10.33
N GLN A 321 -7.46 -15.97 9.09
CA GLN A 321 -6.58 -16.83 8.31
C GLN A 321 -5.10 -16.39 8.37
N LEU A 322 -4.79 -15.29 9.07
CA LEU A 322 -3.44 -14.75 9.20
C LEU A 322 -2.88 -15.12 10.59
N ASP A 323 -2.48 -16.37 10.72
CA ASP A 323 -1.75 -16.92 11.87
C ASP A 323 -0.21 -16.84 11.68
N GLU A 324 0.56 -17.33 12.63
CA GLU A 324 2.02 -17.33 12.58
C GLU A 324 2.56 -18.09 11.37
N ASP A 325 1.98 -19.26 11.03
CA ASP A 325 2.40 -20.08 9.90
C ASP A 325 2.17 -19.38 8.57
N ALA A 326 1.10 -18.57 8.47
CA ALA A 326 0.84 -17.73 7.29
C ALA A 326 1.98 -16.74 7.03
N TYR A 327 2.51 -16.10 8.07
CA TYR A 327 3.63 -15.16 7.91
C TYR A 327 4.95 -15.85 7.60
N VAL A 328 5.21 -17.04 8.17
CA VAL A 328 6.37 -17.86 7.81
C VAL A 328 6.31 -18.19 6.31
N ARG A 329 5.17 -18.73 5.86
CA ARG A 329 4.95 -19.04 4.45
C ARG A 329 5.10 -17.81 3.55
N LEU A 330 4.55 -16.67 3.94
CA LEU A 330 4.66 -15.42 3.16
C LEU A 330 6.10 -14.95 3.04
N ALA A 331 6.89 -15.10 4.11
CA ALA A 331 8.31 -14.78 4.09
C ALA A 331 9.09 -15.68 3.12
N GLU A 332 8.84 -17.00 3.15
CA GLU A 332 9.47 -17.97 2.24
C GLU A 332 9.13 -17.67 0.76
N LEU A 333 7.87 -17.38 0.45
CA LEU A 333 7.44 -17.02 -0.90
C LEU A 333 8.08 -15.70 -1.36
N THR A 334 8.20 -14.73 -0.45
CA THR A 334 8.86 -13.45 -0.73
C THR A 334 10.34 -13.64 -1.06
N GLU A 335 11.05 -14.39 -0.22
CA GLU A 335 12.47 -14.68 -0.42
C GLU A 335 12.72 -15.43 -1.73
N ARG A 336 11.91 -16.45 -2.02
CA ARG A 336 12.01 -17.23 -3.27
C ARG A 336 11.82 -16.34 -4.51
N LEU A 337 10.85 -15.42 -4.50
CA LEU A 337 10.66 -14.45 -5.58
C LEU A 337 11.88 -13.53 -5.73
N VAL A 338 12.41 -13.02 -4.62
CA VAL A 338 13.59 -12.13 -4.60
C VAL A 338 14.80 -12.83 -5.20
N LEU A 339 15.10 -14.05 -4.75
CA LEU A 339 16.21 -14.84 -5.25
C LEU A 339 16.06 -15.15 -6.74
N GLY A 340 14.85 -15.57 -7.17
CA GLY A 340 14.58 -15.86 -8.57
C GLY A 340 14.73 -14.65 -9.49
N LEU A 341 14.27 -13.46 -9.08
CA LEU A 341 14.45 -12.23 -9.86
C LEU A 341 15.94 -11.84 -9.98
N ARG A 342 16.71 -12.00 -8.90
CA ARG A 342 18.17 -11.75 -8.93
C ARG A 342 18.90 -12.73 -9.85
N GLU A 343 18.56 -14.01 -9.80
CA GLU A 343 19.12 -15.04 -10.66
C GLU A 343 18.76 -14.81 -12.13
N ALA A 344 17.51 -14.42 -12.42
CA ALA A 344 17.08 -14.07 -13.77
C ALA A 344 17.89 -12.90 -14.33
N ALA A 345 18.12 -11.86 -13.53
CA ALA A 345 18.92 -10.72 -13.94
C ALA A 345 20.41 -11.10 -14.17
N ALA A 346 21.01 -11.84 -13.24
CA ALA A 346 22.37 -12.30 -13.36
C ALA A 346 22.57 -13.18 -14.62
N SER A 347 21.62 -14.08 -14.92
CA SER A 347 21.64 -14.94 -16.10
C SER A 347 21.54 -14.14 -17.41
N ALA A 348 20.88 -13.00 -17.39
CA ALA A 348 20.78 -12.07 -18.51
C ALA A 348 21.94 -11.07 -18.59
N GLY A 349 22.93 -11.16 -17.69
CA GLY A 349 24.04 -10.22 -17.59
C GLY A 349 23.63 -8.81 -17.19
N ARG A 350 22.53 -8.68 -16.41
CA ARG A 350 21.98 -7.40 -15.97
C ARG A 350 22.07 -7.20 -14.48
N GLN A 351 22.22 -5.95 -14.08
CA GLN A 351 22.11 -5.55 -12.68
C GLN A 351 20.69 -5.06 -12.38
N ILE A 352 20.09 -5.62 -11.34
CA ILE A 352 18.88 -5.11 -10.70
C ILE A 352 19.10 -5.15 -9.19
N LEU A 353 18.62 -4.15 -8.50
CA LEU A 353 18.53 -4.15 -7.05
C LEU A 353 17.14 -4.59 -6.64
N VAL A 354 17.00 -5.74 -5.96
CA VAL A 354 15.72 -6.20 -5.43
C VAL A 354 15.68 -5.95 -3.93
N GLN A 355 14.88 -4.97 -3.51
CA GLN A 355 14.62 -4.68 -2.10
C GLN A 355 13.28 -5.28 -1.66
N SER A 356 13.21 -5.77 -0.44
CA SER A 356 12.03 -6.47 0.06
C SER A 356 11.91 -6.43 1.58
N VAL A 357 10.69 -6.61 2.04
CA VAL A 357 10.32 -7.12 3.36
C VAL A 357 9.25 -8.19 3.14
N THR A 358 8.93 -8.99 4.16
CA THR A 358 7.87 -10.01 4.06
C THR A 358 6.62 -9.45 3.38
N GLY A 359 6.19 -10.08 2.28
CA GLY A 359 4.99 -9.70 1.54
C GLY A 359 5.10 -8.47 0.64
N LEU A 360 6.29 -7.85 0.51
CA LEU A 360 6.54 -6.68 -0.34
C LEU A 360 7.89 -6.82 -1.04
N VAL A 361 7.93 -6.61 -2.36
CA VAL A 361 9.14 -6.69 -3.17
C VAL A 361 9.16 -5.54 -4.19
N THR A 362 10.31 -4.93 -4.43
CA THR A 362 10.50 -4.00 -5.55
C THR A 362 11.81 -4.28 -6.26
N PRO A 363 11.78 -4.62 -7.55
CA PRO A 363 12.97 -4.65 -8.39
C PRO A 363 13.25 -3.25 -8.94
N PHE A 364 14.42 -2.69 -8.62
CA PHE A 364 14.92 -1.44 -9.17
C PHE A 364 15.97 -1.70 -10.25
N PHE A 365 15.85 -1.04 -11.38
CA PHE A 365 16.85 -1.05 -12.45
C PHE A 365 17.88 0.05 -12.17
N THR A 366 18.97 -0.32 -11.53
CA THR A 366 20.01 0.60 -11.08
C THR A 366 21.32 -0.16 -10.81
N ASP A 367 22.45 0.54 -10.98
CA ASP A 367 23.77 0.06 -10.58
C ASP A 367 24.12 0.43 -9.13
N ALA A 368 23.21 1.11 -8.42
CA ALA A 368 23.42 1.46 -7.01
C ALA A 368 23.28 0.22 -6.11
N ASP A 369 24.07 0.19 -5.04
CA ASP A 369 24.03 -0.89 -4.05
C ASP A 369 22.74 -0.85 -3.17
N ALA A 370 22.11 0.34 -3.06
CA ALA A 370 20.89 0.55 -2.29
C ALA A 370 20.07 1.73 -2.85
N VAL A 371 18.76 1.64 -2.70
CA VAL A 371 17.84 2.77 -2.82
C VAL A 371 17.37 3.13 -1.43
N ASP A 372 17.77 4.29 -0.94
CA ASP A 372 17.60 4.68 0.46
C ASP A 372 16.51 5.73 0.68
N ASP A 373 16.10 6.42 -0.38
CA ASP A 373 15.11 7.49 -0.32
C ASP A 373 14.38 7.67 -1.68
N TYR A 374 13.51 8.66 -1.74
CA TYR A 374 12.76 8.99 -2.94
C TYR A 374 13.66 9.47 -4.10
N ALA A 375 14.72 10.22 -3.80
CA ALA A 375 15.65 10.71 -4.84
C ALA A 375 16.39 9.54 -5.48
N GLY A 376 16.85 8.57 -4.68
CA GLY A 376 17.44 7.33 -5.15
C GLY A 376 16.46 6.51 -6.00
N ALA A 377 15.21 6.36 -5.54
CA ALA A 377 14.17 5.65 -6.30
C ALA A 377 13.86 6.35 -7.63
N ALA A 378 13.79 7.69 -7.64
CA ALA A 378 13.53 8.47 -8.84
C ALA A 378 14.69 8.46 -9.85
N ALA A 379 15.91 8.22 -9.39
CA ALA A 379 17.11 8.11 -10.22
C ALA A 379 17.28 6.75 -10.91
N THR A 380 16.48 5.74 -10.56
CA THR A 380 16.51 4.42 -11.20
C THR A 380 15.95 4.47 -12.63
N ASP A 381 16.29 3.51 -13.47
CA ASP A 381 15.85 3.45 -14.87
C ASP A 381 14.40 3.01 -15.00
N GLN A 382 13.50 4.01 -15.04
CA GLN A 382 12.05 3.81 -15.16
C GLN A 382 11.64 3.34 -16.56
N GLU A 383 12.42 3.67 -17.60
CA GLU A 383 12.13 3.26 -18.98
C GLU A 383 12.36 1.76 -19.14
N THR A 384 13.48 1.27 -18.65
CA THR A 384 13.79 -0.18 -18.63
C THR A 384 12.80 -0.94 -17.76
N TYR A 385 12.41 -0.41 -16.57
CA TYR A 385 11.33 -1.01 -15.80
C TYR A 385 10.02 -1.09 -16.59
N GLY A 386 9.66 -0.03 -17.30
CA GLY A 386 8.46 0.00 -18.14
C GLY A 386 8.50 -1.06 -19.25
N ALA A 387 9.63 -1.22 -19.91
CA ALA A 387 9.84 -2.26 -20.91
C ALA A 387 9.77 -3.67 -20.31
N PHE A 388 10.40 -3.87 -19.16
CA PHE A 388 10.33 -5.12 -18.39
C PHE A 388 8.89 -5.47 -18.01
N CYS A 389 8.15 -4.52 -17.47
CA CYS A 389 6.75 -4.70 -17.09
C CYS A 389 5.88 -5.09 -18.31
N ARG A 390 6.04 -4.41 -19.46
CA ARG A 390 5.33 -4.78 -20.70
C ARG A 390 5.67 -6.19 -21.18
N GLY A 391 6.95 -6.55 -21.13
CA GLY A 391 7.43 -7.88 -21.50
C GLY A 391 6.85 -8.98 -20.62
N LEU A 392 6.75 -8.76 -19.30
CA LEU A 392 6.12 -9.67 -18.35
C LEU A 392 4.62 -9.85 -18.63
N ILE A 393 3.91 -8.76 -18.90
CA ILE A 393 2.47 -8.82 -19.21
C ILE A 393 2.21 -9.67 -20.46
N THR A 394 3.04 -9.56 -21.49
CA THR A 394 2.89 -10.40 -22.70
C THR A 394 3.15 -11.88 -22.44
N ARG A 395 3.74 -12.22 -21.30
CA ARG A 395 4.04 -13.60 -20.86
C ARG A 395 3.11 -14.08 -19.73
N GLY A 396 2.00 -13.37 -19.49
CA GLY A 396 1.02 -13.79 -18.50
C GLY A 396 1.42 -13.47 -17.05
N VAL A 397 2.29 -12.50 -16.83
CA VAL A 397 2.63 -11.99 -15.49
C VAL A 397 2.19 -10.53 -15.38
N TYR A 398 1.43 -10.19 -14.36
CA TYR A 398 0.87 -8.85 -14.12
C TYR A 398 1.57 -8.15 -12.95
N PRO A 399 2.71 -7.46 -13.18
CA PRO A 399 3.39 -6.69 -12.16
C PRO A 399 2.75 -5.31 -12.00
N PRO A 400 3.02 -4.57 -10.90
CA PRO A 400 2.66 -3.16 -10.78
C PRO A 400 3.24 -2.33 -11.95
N PRO A 401 2.43 -1.46 -12.59
CA PRO A 401 2.88 -0.68 -13.74
C PRO A 401 3.68 0.57 -13.34
N SER A 402 4.48 0.48 -12.29
CA SER A 402 5.41 1.53 -11.83
C SER A 402 6.41 0.93 -10.85
N GLN A 403 7.69 1.26 -10.98
CA GLN A 403 8.72 0.84 -10.02
C GLN A 403 8.62 1.54 -8.65
N PHE A 404 7.79 2.58 -8.54
CA PHE A 404 7.47 3.20 -7.26
C PHE A 404 6.44 2.37 -6.45
N GLU A 405 5.85 1.35 -7.06
CA GLU A 405 4.92 0.45 -6.41
C GLU A 405 5.63 -0.84 -5.97
N ALA A 406 5.17 -1.43 -4.88
CA ALA A 406 5.62 -2.75 -4.46
C ALA A 406 4.86 -3.85 -5.23
N TRP A 407 5.53 -4.98 -5.49
CA TRP A 407 4.90 -6.25 -5.82
C TRP A 407 4.41 -6.88 -4.51
N PHE A 408 3.27 -7.54 -4.57
CA PHE A 408 2.59 -8.08 -3.38
C PHE A 408 2.51 -9.61 -3.41
N PRO A 409 3.57 -10.33 -2.97
CA PRO A 409 3.43 -11.76 -2.68
C PRO A 409 2.22 -12.02 -1.78
N SER A 410 1.49 -13.09 -2.06
CA SER A 410 0.30 -13.49 -1.32
C SER A 410 0.37 -14.97 -0.94
N LEU A 411 -0.43 -15.39 0.03
CA LEU A 411 -0.44 -16.75 0.55
C LEU A 411 -0.92 -17.82 -0.46
N VAL A 412 -1.48 -17.38 -1.58
CA VAL A 412 -1.98 -18.24 -2.65
C VAL A 412 -1.07 -18.33 -3.86
N HIS A 413 -0.01 -17.52 -3.93
CA HIS A 413 1.04 -17.75 -4.91
C HIS A 413 1.70 -19.10 -4.66
N SER A 414 1.74 -19.92 -5.69
CA SER A 414 2.42 -21.21 -5.65
C SER A 414 3.90 -21.08 -6.03
N GLU A 415 4.69 -22.10 -5.72
CA GLU A 415 6.07 -22.21 -6.22
C GLU A 415 6.09 -22.13 -7.75
N ARG A 416 5.11 -22.74 -8.41
CA ARG A 416 5.00 -22.72 -9.88
C ARG A 416 4.72 -21.30 -10.43
N ASP A 417 3.92 -20.48 -9.73
CA ASP A 417 3.69 -19.08 -10.11
C ASP A 417 4.99 -18.27 -10.04
N ILE A 418 5.81 -18.52 -9.00
CA ILE A 418 7.12 -17.89 -8.87
C ILE A 418 8.06 -18.35 -9.98
N GLU A 419 8.16 -19.67 -10.25
CA GLU A 419 8.98 -20.22 -11.32
C GLU A 419 8.61 -19.61 -12.69
N LEU A 420 7.34 -19.58 -13.04
CA LEU A 420 6.85 -18.99 -14.28
C LEU A 420 7.15 -17.49 -14.37
N THR A 421 7.07 -16.78 -13.24
CA THR A 421 7.42 -15.36 -13.17
C THR A 421 8.91 -15.15 -13.41
N VAL A 422 9.78 -15.99 -12.80
CA VAL A 422 11.23 -15.94 -12.95
C VAL A 422 11.66 -16.32 -14.37
N GLU A 423 11.06 -17.37 -14.95
CA GLU A 423 11.26 -17.78 -16.35
C GLU A 423 10.93 -16.60 -17.30
N ALA A 424 9.75 -15.98 -17.13
CA ALA A 424 9.33 -14.83 -17.90
C ALA A 424 10.26 -13.62 -17.71
N ALA A 425 10.71 -13.38 -16.48
CA ALA A 425 11.64 -12.29 -16.17
C ALA A 425 12.99 -12.49 -16.85
N ALA A 426 13.53 -13.71 -16.83
CA ALA A 426 14.79 -14.05 -17.49
C ALA A 426 14.73 -13.82 -19.00
N GLU A 427 13.66 -14.28 -19.66
CA GLU A 427 13.45 -14.07 -21.11
C GLU A 427 13.38 -12.58 -21.45
N VAL A 428 12.55 -11.82 -20.70
CA VAL A 428 12.41 -10.37 -20.93
C VAL A 428 13.72 -9.63 -20.73
N LEU A 429 14.46 -9.95 -19.67
CA LEU A 429 15.75 -9.31 -19.38
C LEU A 429 16.81 -9.59 -20.44
N GLN A 430 16.76 -10.77 -21.10
CA GLN A 430 17.63 -11.10 -22.24
C GLN A 430 17.25 -10.31 -23.51
N GLU A 431 15.95 -10.06 -23.73
CA GLU A 431 15.45 -9.30 -24.90
C GLU A 431 15.68 -7.79 -24.78
N LEU A 432 15.75 -7.25 -23.57
CA LEU A 432 16.00 -5.83 -23.36
C LEU A 432 17.45 -5.53 -23.81
N ALA A 433 17.63 -4.60 -24.74
CA ALA A 433 18.95 -4.18 -25.21
C ALA A 433 19.82 -3.69 -24.03
N PRO A 434 21.16 -3.90 -24.08
CA PRO A 434 22.07 -3.44 -23.04
C PRO A 434 22.10 -1.91 -22.93
#